data_ca15e78b86029f797ebfc8460ca8f3a4
#
_entry.id   ca15e78b86029f797ebfc8460ca8f3a4
#
_cell.length_a   1.000
_cell.length_b   1.000
_cell.length_c   1.000
_cell.angle_alpha   90.00
_cell.angle_beta   90.00
_cell.angle_gamma   90.00
#
_symmetry.space_group_name_H-M   'P 1'
#
loop_
_entity.id
_entity.type
_entity.pdbx_description
1 polymer ?
#
loop_
_entity_poly.entity_id
_entity_poly.type
_entity_poly.pdbx_seq_one_letter_code
_entity_poly.pdbx_strand_id
1 'polypeptide(L)'
;RALKAFGCVLAVNLVIGIVLMSCSLYFLDALSRLFAGNDPSFQKMIISLYRFEALGAIPLGVTASVMALLYGFGKTKLTLAINFCRVFVFRVPVLWFLQSFTSMGSLSVGVVMAVSNIATGVFALIIGVYEIVRICRRYEIPLSAPFPFSGFQKAWGKS
;
A
#
# COMPACT_ATOMS: atom_id res chain seq x y z
N ARG A 1 21.03 9.98 6.07
CA ARG A 1 21.08 8.95 5.01
C ARG A 1 19.80 8.10 4.98
N ALA A 2 19.29 7.60 6.11
CA ALA A 2 18.10 6.76 6.18
C ALA A 2 16.82 7.42 5.60
N LEU A 3 16.58 8.71 5.88
CA LEU A 3 15.42 9.44 5.33
C LEU A 3 15.49 9.60 3.80
N LYS A 4 16.70 9.79 3.25
CA LYS A 4 16.90 9.87 1.80
C LYS A 4 16.62 8.52 1.14
N ALA A 5 17.11 7.44 1.74
CA ALA A 5 16.81 6.08 1.30
C ALA A 5 15.30 5.78 1.33
N PHE A 6 14.61 6.20 2.39
CA PHE A 6 13.15 6.04 2.50
C PHE A 6 12.39 6.76 1.38
N GLY A 7 12.76 8.02 1.07
CA GLY A 7 12.14 8.76 -0.04
C GLY A 7 12.35 8.06 -1.38
N CYS A 8 13.55 7.54 -1.66
CA CYS A 8 13.82 6.75 -2.86
C CYS A 8 12.99 5.46 -2.91
N VAL A 9 12.94 4.71 -1.81
CA VAL A 9 12.16 3.46 -1.73
C VAL A 9 10.68 3.73 -1.94
N LEU A 10 10.14 4.79 -1.35
CA LEU A 10 8.74 5.20 -1.53
C LEU A 10 8.45 5.57 -2.98
N ALA A 11 9.31 6.38 -3.61
CA ALA A 11 9.16 6.75 -5.01
C ALA A 11 9.23 5.54 -5.95
N VAL A 12 10.20 4.65 -5.75
CA VAL A 12 10.35 3.42 -6.53
C VAL A 12 9.14 2.50 -6.36
N ASN A 13 8.67 2.30 -5.12
CA ASN A 13 7.49 1.47 -4.86
C ASN A 13 6.22 2.06 -5.51
N LEU A 14 6.05 3.38 -5.48
CA LEU A 14 4.92 4.03 -6.15
C LEU A 14 4.99 3.85 -7.67
N VAL A 15 6.16 4.07 -8.28
CA VAL A 15 6.34 3.88 -9.73
C VAL A 15 6.07 2.44 -10.13
N ILE A 16 6.68 1.48 -9.44
CA ILE A 16 6.48 0.04 -9.70
C ILE A 16 5.00 -0.31 -9.48
N GLY A 17 4.37 0.16 -8.41
CA GLY A 17 2.96 -0.07 -8.13
C GLY A 17 2.04 0.45 -9.23
N ILE A 18 2.28 1.67 -9.74
CA ILE A 18 1.50 2.26 -10.83
C ILE A 18 1.70 1.47 -12.13
N VAL A 19 2.94 1.10 -12.46
CA VAL A 19 3.26 0.33 -13.67
C VAL A 19 2.60 -1.04 -13.63
N LEU A 20 2.76 -1.78 -12.52
CA LEU A 20 2.15 -3.11 -12.36
C LEU A 20 0.63 -3.05 -12.34
N MET A 21 0.04 -2.04 -11.68
CA MET A 21 -1.40 -1.82 -11.67
C MET A 21 -1.93 -1.53 -13.09
N SER A 22 -1.26 -0.65 -13.84
CA SER A 22 -1.65 -0.33 -15.22
C SER A 22 -1.54 -1.54 -16.13
N CYS A 23 -0.46 -2.30 -16.01
CA CYS A 23 -0.25 -3.54 -16.75
C CYS A 23 -1.35 -4.58 -16.41
N SER A 24 -1.64 -4.78 -15.14
CA SER A 24 -2.68 -5.72 -14.69
C SER A 24 -4.08 -5.32 -15.14
N LEU A 25 -4.40 -4.02 -15.17
CA LEU A 25 -5.68 -3.53 -15.68
C LEU A 25 -5.78 -3.71 -17.20
N TYR A 26 -4.68 -3.55 -17.94
CA TYR A 26 -4.65 -3.80 -19.38
C TYR A 26 -4.89 -5.27 -19.72
N PHE A 27 -4.31 -6.19 -18.95
CA PHE A 27 -4.48 -7.64 -19.15
C PHE A 27 -5.68 -8.24 -18.38
N LEU A 28 -6.51 -7.41 -17.74
CA LEU A 28 -7.58 -7.85 -16.84
C LEU A 28 -8.59 -8.78 -17.54
N ASP A 29 -8.97 -8.48 -18.79
CA ASP A 29 -9.91 -9.31 -19.54
C ASP A 29 -9.31 -10.67 -19.89
N ALA A 30 -8.04 -10.73 -20.26
CA ALA A 30 -7.35 -11.99 -20.54
C ALA A 30 -7.19 -12.83 -19.26
N LEU A 31 -6.81 -12.21 -18.15
CA LEU A 31 -6.68 -12.86 -16.85
C LEU A 31 -8.04 -13.36 -16.33
N SER A 32 -9.09 -12.54 -16.47
CA SER A 32 -10.42 -12.93 -16.02
C SER A 32 -10.97 -14.14 -16.79
N ARG A 33 -10.70 -14.24 -18.09
CA ARG A 33 -11.05 -15.42 -18.90
C ARG A 33 -10.29 -16.67 -18.48
N LEU A 34 -9.00 -16.50 -18.12
CA LEU A 34 -8.17 -17.62 -17.67
C LEU A 34 -8.71 -18.23 -16.36
N PHE A 35 -9.19 -17.38 -15.43
CA PHE A 35 -9.70 -17.81 -14.12
C PHE A 35 -11.18 -18.19 -14.14
N ALA A 36 -11.98 -17.52 -14.94
CA ALA A 36 -13.43 -17.76 -15.01
C ALA A 36 -13.82 -18.86 -16.00
N GLY A 37 -12.90 -19.28 -16.88
CA GLY A 37 -13.22 -20.22 -17.95
C GLY A 37 -14.32 -19.65 -18.84
N ASN A 38 -15.41 -20.43 -19.05
CA ASN A 38 -16.52 -20.07 -19.93
C ASN A 38 -17.73 -19.45 -19.19
N ASP A 39 -17.61 -19.12 -17.90
CA ASP A 39 -18.71 -18.51 -17.14
C ASP A 39 -18.64 -16.97 -17.18
N PRO A 40 -19.54 -16.31 -17.97
CA PRO A 40 -19.54 -14.85 -18.11
C PRO A 40 -19.96 -14.13 -16.83
N SER A 41 -20.73 -14.76 -15.94
CA SER A 41 -21.17 -14.17 -14.67
C SER A 41 -19.98 -14.08 -13.71
N PHE A 42 -19.19 -15.13 -13.64
CA PHE A 42 -18.00 -15.20 -12.80
C PHE A 42 -16.89 -14.24 -13.31
N GLN A 43 -16.75 -14.11 -14.64
CA GLN A 43 -15.83 -13.16 -15.26
C GLN A 43 -16.15 -11.71 -14.87
N LYS A 44 -17.43 -11.30 -14.96
CA LYS A 44 -17.86 -9.95 -14.55
C LYS A 44 -17.58 -9.69 -13.08
N MET A 45 -17.79 -10.69 -12.22
CA MET A 45 -17.51 -10.59 -10.80
C MET A 45 -16.02 -10.38 -10.53
N ILE A 46 -15.12 -11.14 -11.18
CA ILE A 46 -13.67 -11.00 -11.05
C ILE A 46 -13.23 -9.60 -11.49
N ILE A 47 -13.71 -9.11 -12.63
CA ILE A 47 -13.36 -7.78 -13.15
C ILE A 47 -13.78 -6.68 -12.16
N SER A 48 -14.98 -6.78 -11.62
CA SER A 48 -15.48 -5.79 -10.65
C SER A 48 -14.66 -5.81 -9.35
N LEU A 49 -14.39 -6.97 -8.78
CA LEU A 49 -13.58 -7.13 -7.57
C LEU A 49 -12.16 -6.58 -7.77
N TYR A 50 -11.54 -6.92 -8.89
CA TYR A 50 -10.18 -6.48 -9.20
C TYR A 50 -10.06 -4.96 -9.35
N ARG A 51 -11.07 -4.30 -9.97
CA ARG A 51 -11.09 -2.83 -10.07
C ARG A 51 -11.12 -2.15 -8.70
N PHE A 52 -11.88 -2.68 -7.74
CA PHE A 52 -11.88 -2.17 -6.37
C PHE A 52 -10.54 -2.41 -5.66
N GLU A 53 -9.94 -3.58 -5.86
CA GLU A 53 -8.64 -3.88 -5.27
C GLU A 53 -7.51 -3.02 -5.85
N ALA A 54 -7.56 -2.73 -7.16
CA ALA A 54 -6.60 -1.85 -7.83
C ALA A 54 -6.57 -0.44 -7.21
N LEU A 55 -7.71 0.10 -6.77
CA LEU A 55 -7.76 1.37 -6.04
C LEU A 55 -7.01 1.31 -4.71
N GLY A 56 -6.98 0.15 -4.07
CA GLY A 56 -6.25 -0.10 -2.83
C GLY A 56 -4.75 -0.32 -3.00
N ALA A 57 -4.26 -0.54 -4.23
CA ALA A 57 -2.86 -0.88 -4.48
C ALA A 57 -1.88 0.26 -4.14
N ILE A 58 -2.26 1.52 -4.42
CA ILE A 58 -1.43 2.70 -4.11
C ILE A 58 -1.25 2.87 -2.59
N PRO A 59 -2.32 2.92 -1.76
CA PRO A 59 -2.19 2.95 -0.31
C PRO A 59 -1.40 1.76 0.26
N LEU A 60 -1.54 0.59 -0.36
CA LEU A 60 -0.79 -0.60 0.03
C LEU A 60 0.72 -0.44 -0.20
N GLY A 61 1.13 0.15 -1.34
CA GLY A 61 2.53 0.49 -1.63
C GLY A 61 3.12 1.47 -0.61
N VAL A 62 2.35 2.46 -0.21
CA VAL A 62 2.74 3.40 0.86
C VAL A 62 2.91 2.66 2.19
N THR A 63 1.97 1.79 2.56
CA THR A 63 2.07 0.98 3.78
C THR A 63 3.33 0.11 3.77
N ALA A 64 3.64 -0.55 2.65
CA ALA A 64 4.85 -1.37 2.51
C ALA A 64 6.13 -0.55 2.70
N SER A 65 6.18 0.67 2.16
CA SER A 65 7.33 1.57 2.33
C SER A 65 7.53 2.01 3.79
N VAL A 66 6.43 2.33 4.50
CA VAL A 66 6.47 2.66 5.93
C VAL A 66 6.92 1.46 6.76
N MET A 67 6.40 0.27 6.44
CA MET A 67 6.84 -0.95 7.13
C MET A 67 8.33 -1.23 6.92
N ALA A 68 8.84 -1.06 5.70
CA ALA A 68 10.28 -1.20 5.42
C ALA A 68 11.12 -0.24 6.25
N LEU A 69 10.66 1.02 6.40
CA LEU A 69 11.31 1.99 7.28
C LEU A 69 11.31 1.55 8.74
N LEU A 70 10.17 1.08 9.26
CA LEU A 70 10.05 0.62 10.64
C LEU A 70 10.93 -0.62 10.91
N TYR A 71 11.03 -1.53 9.94
CA TYR A 71 11.95 -2.67 10.01
C TYR A 71 13.41 -2.20 10.05
N GLY A 72 13.78 -1.22 9.21
CA GLY A 72 15.11 -0.64 9.20
C GLY A 72 15.52 0.02 10.53
N PHE A 73 14.54 0.53 11.29
CA PHE A 73 14.75 1.06 12.64
C PHE A 73 14.61 0.03 13.76
N GLY A 74 14.41 -1.24 13.43
CA GLY A 74 14.24 -2.31 14.43
C GLY A 74 12.91 -2.25 15.20
N LYS A 75 11.92 -1.48 14.70
CA LYS A 75 10.61 -1.31 15.37
C LYS A 75 9.58 -2.33 14.89
N THR A 76 9.92 -3.59 14.93
CA THR A 76 9.07 -4.71 14.48
C THR A 76 7.72 -4.78 15.19
N LYS A 77 7.65 -4.36 16.46
CA LYS A 77 6.39 -4.31 17.24
C LYS A 77 5.36 -3.37 16.60
N LEU A 78 5.79 -2.21 16.06
CA LEU A 78 4.90 -1.28 15.37
C LEU A 78 4.40 -1.85 14.05
N THR A 79 5.25 -2.54 13.30
CA THR A 79 4.86 -3.21 12.06
C THR A 79 3.83 -4.30 12.32
N LEU A 80 4.03 -5.08 13.40
CA LEU A 80 3.05 -6.07 13.83
C LEU A 80 1.70 -5.42 14.18
N ALA A 81 1.74 -4.30 14.93
CA ALA A 81 0.53 -3.54 15.28
C ALA A 81 -0.21 -3.02 14.04
N ILE A 82 0.50 -2.47 13.03
CA ILE A 82 -0.11 -2.02 11.78
C ILE A 82 -0.81 -3.18 11.06
N ASN A 83 -0.15 -4.34 10.94
CA ASN A 83 -0.74 -5.51 10.31
C ASN A 83 -1.94 -6.06 11.09
N PHE A 84 -1.86 -6.08 12.41
CA PHE A 84 -2.97 -6.48 13.27
C PHE A 84 -4.17 -5.55 13.09
N CYS A 85 -3.96 -4.23 13.15
CA CYS A 85 -5.01 -3.24 12.92
C CYS A 85 -5.62 -3.37 11.52
N ARG A 86 -4.81 -3.63 10.50
CA ARG A 86 -5.27 -3.83 9.13
C ARG A 86 -6.31 -4.94 9.03
N VAL A 87 -6.07 -6.07 9.69
CA VAL A 87 -6.95 -7.24 9.60
C VAL A 87 -8.12 -7.11 10.58
N PHE A 88 -7.83 -6.91 11.87
CA PHE A 88 -8.83 -6.98 12.93
C PHE A 88 -9.65 -5.70 13.11
N VAL A 89 -9.06 -4.52 12.87
CA VAL A 89 -9.73 -3.24 13.08
C VAL A 89 -10.40 -2.73 11.79
N PHE A 90 -9.75 -2.91 10.65
CA PHE A 90 -10.28 -2.38 9.40
C PHE A 90 -11.02 -3.44 8.56
N ARG A 91 -10.48 -4.65 8.41
CA ARG A 91 -11.07 -5.66 7.52
C ARG A 91 -12.29 -6.35 8.13
N VAL A 92 -12.16 -6.88 9.33
CA VAL A 92 -13.24 -7.66 9.98
C VAL A 92 -14.48 -6.81 10.28
N PRO A 93 -14.37 -5.62 10.92
CA PRO A 93 -15.55 -4.83 11.22
C PRO A 93 -16.25 -4.28 9.97
N VAL A 94 -15.47 -3.85 8.95
CA VAL A 94 -16.05 -3.32 7.70
C VAL A 94 -16.76 -4.43 6.93
N LEU A 95 -16.19 -5.64 6.91
CA LEU A 95 -16.83 -6.81 6.28
C LEU A 95 -18.14 -7.15 6.98
N TRP A 96 -18.11 -7.25 8.31
CA TRP A 96 -19.30 -7.53 9.12
C TRP A 96 -20.39 -6.48 8.90
N PHE A 97 -20.02 -5.19 8.91
CA PHE A 97 -20.93 -4.09 8.70
C PHE A 97 -21.59 -4.15 7.31
N LEU A 98 -20.78 -4.33 6.25
CA LEU A 98 -21.29 -4.42 4.88
C LEU A 98 -22.17 -5.64 4.65
N GLN A 99 -21.84 -6.77 5.23
CA GLN A 99 -22.67 -7.98 5.12
C GLN A 99 -23.98 -7.88 5.91
N SER A 100 -23.97 -7.17 7.05
CA SER A 100 -25.16 -7.02 7.90
C SER A 100 -26.13 -5.96 7.39
N PHE A 101 -25.63 -4.89 6.76
CA PHE A 101 -26.44 -3.73 6.38
C PHE A 101 -26.63 -3.58 4.86
N THR A 102 -25.93 -4.37 4.03
CA THR A 102 -25.96 -4.21 2.58
C THR A 102 -26.07 -5.57 1.89
N SER A 103 -27.01 -5.69 0.94
CA SER A 103 -27.23 -6.90 0.11
C SER A 103 -26.25 -7.00 -1.09
N MET A 104 -25.05 -6.41 -0.97
CA MET A 104 -24.09 -6.34 -2.10
C MET A 104 -23.42 -7.68 -2.46
N GLY A 105 -23.65 -8.75 -1.69
CA GLY A 105 -23.09 -10.07 -1.98
C GLY A 105 -21.58 -10.07 -2.09
N SER A 106 -21.06 -10.63 -3.19
CA SER A 106 -19.60 -10.75 -3.43
C SER A 106 -18.88 -9.41 -3.64
N LEU A 107 -19.57 -8.35 -4.09
CA LEU A 107 -18.99 -7.01 -4.26
C LEU A 107 -18.55 -6.38 -2.93
N SER A 108 -19.20 -6.76 -1.82
CA SER A 108 -18.82 -6.29 -0.48
C SER A 108 -17.36 -6.60 -0.16
N VAL A 109 -16.84 -7.73 -0.59
CA VAL A 109 -15.46 -8.13 -0.37
C VAL A 109 -14.47 -7.18 -1.05
N GLY A 110 -14.73 -6.79 -2.30
CA GLY A 110 -13.90 -5.83 -3.04
C GLY A 110 -13.88 -4.45 -2.37
N VAL A 111 -15.06 -3.98 -1.93
CA VAL A 111 -15.18 -2.71 -1.21
C VAL A 111 -14.43 -2.75 0.12
N VAL A 112 -14.56 -3.85 0.90
CA VAL A 112 -13.81 -4.05 2.15
C VAL A 112 -12.30 -3.99 1.92
N MET A 113 -11.82 -4.65 0.86
CA MET A 113 -10.38 -4.64 0.54
C MET A 113 -9.90 -3.23 0.21
N ALA A 114 -10.62 -2.49 -0.64
CA ALA A 114 -10.26 -1.12 -0.98
C ALA A 114 -10.26 -0.20 0.27
N VAL A 115 -11.35 -0.20 1.03
CA VAL A 115 -11.50 0.63 2.24
C VAL A 115 -10.44 0.29 3.28
N SER A 116 -10.22 -1.00 3.55
CA SER A 116 -9.23 -1.43 4.52
C SER A 116 -7.78 -1.08 4.10
N ASN A 117 -7.46 -1.15 2.81
CA ASN A 117 -6.14 -0.77 2.30
C ASN A 117 -5.93 0.76 2.39
N ILE A 118 -6.96 1.57 2.07
CA ILE A 118 -6.91 3.03 2.22
C ILE A 118 -6.75 3.40 3.70
N ALA A 119 -7.59 2.85 4.58
CA ALA A 119 -7.52 3.12 6.01
C ALA A 119 -6.16 2.71 6.61
N THR A 120 -5.64 1.54 6.22
CA THR A 120 -4.31 1.09 6.65
C THR A 120 -3.20 1.99 6.11
N GLY A 121 -3.30 2.46 4.85
CA GLY A 121 -2.34 3.38 4.24
C GLY A 121 -2.26 4.70 5.01
N VAL A 122 -3.41 5.29 5.34
CA VAL A 122 -3.48 6.52 6.15
C VAL A 122 -2.91 6.30 7.54
N PHE A 123 -3.31 5.21 8.21
CA PHE A 123 -2.82 4.87 9.55
C PHE A 123 -1.31 4.62 9.56
N ALA A 124 -0.78 3.88 8.59
CA ALA A 124 0.64 3.65 8.43
C ALA A 124 1.42 4.95 8.17
N LEU A 125 0.88 5.87 7.35
CA LEU A 125 1.49 7.19 7.13
C LEU A 125 1.57 8.00 8.41
N ILE A 126 0.50 8.04 9.22
CA ILE A 126 0.49 8.76 10.50
C ILE A 126 1.59 8.23 11.41
N ILE A 127 1.68 6.90 11.57
CA ILE A 127 2.71 6.26 12.38
C ILE A 127 4.11 6.53 11.80
N GLY A 128 4.27 6.41 10.48
CA GLY A 128 5.54 6.66 9.79
C GLY A 128 6.04 8.08 9.99
N VAL A 129 5.19 9.08 9.78
CA VAL A 129 5.52 10.50 10.00
C VAL A 129 5.83 10.77 11.47
N TYR A 130 5.02 10.24 12.40
CA TYR A 130 5.27 10.38 13.82
C TYR A 130 6.65 9.84 14.23
N GLU A 131 7.01 8.66 13.75
CA GLU A 131 8.31 8.05 14.06
C GLU A 131 9.46 8.77 13.38
N ILE A 132 9.29 9.26 12.16
CA ILE A 132 10.30 10.09 11.47
C ILE A 132 10.55 11.38 12.28
N VAL A 133 9.49 12.09 12.66
CA VAL A 133 9.61 13.33 13.47
C VAL A 133 10.28 13.05 14.82
N ARG A 134 9.90 11.95 15.48
CA ARG A 134 10.49 11.51 16.74
C ARG A 134 11.99 11.23 16.61
N ILE A 135 12.39 10.55 15.53
CA ILE A 135 13.79 10.24 15.25
C ILE A 135 14.56 11.52 14.91
N CYS A 136 14.00 12.41 14.07
CA CYS A 136 14.63 13.68 13.74
C CYS A 136 14.85 14.54 14.97
N ARG A 137 13.89 14.62 15.90
CA ARG A 137 14.04 15.33 17.17
C ARG A 137 15.13 14.72 18.07
N ARG A 138 15.23 13.39 18.08
CA ARG A 138 16.20 12.68 18.93
C ARG A 138 17.64 12.83 18.45
N TYR A 139 17.84 13.03 17.16
CA TYR A 139 19.17 13.12 16.54
C TYR A 139 19.48 14.54 16.02
N GLU A 140 18.67 15.56 16.38
CA GLU A 140 18.83 16.96 15.96
C GLU A 140 19.04 17.15 14.44
N ILE A 141 18.38 16.30 13.62
CA ILE A 141 18.50 16.34 12.17
C ILE A 141 17.52 17.38 11.63
N PRO A 142 17.96 18.44 10.89
CA PRO A 142 17.05 19.41 10.31
C PRO A 142 16.14 18.74 9.27
N LEU A 143 14.82 18.90 9.42
CA LEU A 143 13.79 18.42 8.50
C LEU A 143 13.82 19.08 7.11
N SER A 144 14.56 20.19 6.99
CA SER A 144 14.63 21.04 5.79
C SER A 144 15.67 20.62 4.75
N ALA A 145 16.32 19.44 4.90
CA ALA A 145 17.26 19.00 3.88
C ALA A 145 16.48 18.62 2.58
N PRO A 146 16.64 19.39 1.48
CA PRO A 146 15.92 19.13 0.25
C PRO A 146 16.19 17.70 -0.26
N PHE A 147 15.16 17.05 -0.78
CA PHE A 147 15.27 15.76 -1.46
C PHE A 147 16.27 15.88 -2.63
N PRO A 148 17.48 15.35 -2.58
CA PRO A 148 18.38 15.44 -3.71
C PRO A 148 18.33 14.14 -4.50
N PHE A 149 17.64 14.18 -5.63
CA PHE A 149 17.88 13.25 -6.74
C PHE A 149 19.34 13.31 -7.26
N SER A 150 20.06 14.39 -6.95
CA SER A 150 21.47 14.60 -7.34
C SER A 150 22.49 13.64 -6.71
N GLY A 151 22.11 12.88 -5.67
CA GLY A 151 22.98 11.87 -5.06
C GLY A 151 23.10 10.57 -5.84
N PHE A 152 22.14 10.28 -6.73
CA PHE A 152 22.16 9.02 -7.50
C PHE A 152 23.21 9.07 -8.62
N GLN A 153 23.41 10.23 -9.26
CA GLN A 153 24.42 10.41 -10.29
C GLN A 153 25.86 10.34 -9.79
N LYS A 154 26.13 10.71 -8.53
CA LYS A 154 27.49 10.65 -7.95
C LYS A 154 27.91 9.26 -7.47
N ALA A 155 26.97 8.36 -7.23
CA ALA A 155 27.29 7.00 -6.77
C ALA A 155 27.67 6.05 -7.91
N TRP A 156 27.19 6.30 -9.13
CA TRP A 156 27.43 5.47 -10.31
C TRP A 156 28.56 5.99 -11.23
N GLY A 157 29.05 7.20 -10.97
CA GLY A 157 30.12 7.82 -11.80
C GLY A 157 31.55 7.60 -11.27
N LYS A 158 31.76 6.69 -10.32
CA LYS A 158 33.07 6.29 -9.81
C LYS A 158 33.21 4.77 -9.78
N SER A 159 33.15 4.17 -10.93
CA SER A 159 33.71 2.85 -11.18
C SER A 159 34.50 2.91 -12.47
#